data_1359bb3a681454831fe600b5d834db0f
#
_entry.id   1359bb3a681454831fe600b5d834db0f
#
_cell.length_a   1.000
_cell.length_b   1.000
_cell.length_c   1.000
_cell.angle_alpha   90.00
_cell.angle_beta   90.00
_cell.angle_gamma   90.00
#
_symmetry.space_group_name_H-M   'P 1'
#
loop_
_entity.id
_entity.type
_entity.pdbx_description
1 polymer ?
#
loop_
_entity_poly.entity_id
_entity_poly.type
_entity_poly.pdbx_seq_one_letter_code
_entity_poly.pdbx_strand_id
1 'polypeptide(L)'
;MWRIYFMKKYIKKAAAVIAVAGIALSTAACSSGNKTVASYKGGKITQQEYYDEMKKSQSGKTALANMLINHILEQQYGDKVSKKQVDKQYNNYKKQYGNQFEAVLQQNGMTVSSFKQNLKTNLLSEAALKDIKKISKSQEEKAWKAYQPKVTVQHILVSKKSKAEQITAELKNGKSFKSLVKKYSLDTGTKNNAGKLPAFDSTDTSLDPSFKAAAFKLKTGEITKSPIKSQSGYHIIRMIKHPAKGTFASHKKEIDNQIYQTMSQDQQTMHEVISKVIKKAGVDIKDKDLKDVLAAYVSTPSTKK
;
A
#
# COMPACT_ATOMS: atom_id res chain seq x y z
N MET A 1 0.74 -4.74 -1.24
CA MET A 1 0.84 -3.28 -1.01
C MET A 1 -0.59 -2.76 -0.89
N TRP A 2 -1.09 -2.61 0.33
CA TRP A 2 -2.39 -1.97 0.56
C TRP A 2 -2.27 -0.55 0.05
N ARG A 3 -2.83 -0.29 -1.11
CA ARG A 3 -3.01 1.08 -1.59
C ARG A 3 -3.96 1.74 -0.61
N ILE A 4 -3.49 2.78 0.05
CA ILE A 4 -4.32 3.78 0.70
C ILE A 4 -5.10 4.46 -0.43
N TYR A 5 -6.26 3.88 -0.78
CA TYR A 5 -7.26 4.54 -1.62
C TYR A 5 -8.03 5.48 -0.70
N PHE A 6 -7.47 6.64 -0.42
CA PHE A 6 -8.24 7.72 0.15
C PHE A 6 -8.98 8.46 -0.94
N MET A 7 -10.29 8.35 -0.83
CA MET A 7 -11.30 9.02 -1.64
C MET A 7 -11.02 10.51 -1.74
N LYS A 8 -10.66 10.98 -2.95
CA LYS A 8 -10.95 12.34 -3.36
C LYS A 8 -12.45 12.39 -3.65
N LYS A 9 -13.26 12.94 -2.71
CA LYS A 9 -14.44 13.75 -3.04
C LYS A 9 -15.11 14.31 -1.78
N TYR A 10 -15.46 15.60 -1.91
CA TYR A 10 -16.37 16.38 -1.07
C TYR A 10 -15.81 17.01 0.22
N ILE A 11 -15.09 18.12 0.07
CA ILE A 11 -15.19 19.23 1.01
C ILE A 11 -16.09 20.30 0.35
N LYS A 12 -17.38 20.23 0.59
CA LYS A 12 -18.27 21.39 0.41
C LYS A 12 -18.26 22.18 1.72
N LYS A 13 -17.91 23.45 1.61
CA LYS A 13 -17.93 24.44 2.70
C LYS A 13 -19.34 24.51 3.29
N ALA A 14 -19.50 24.12 4.55
CA ALA A 14 -20.67 24.48 5.35
C ALA A 14 -20.18 25.43 6.47
N ALA A 15 -20.38 26.68 6.29
CA ALA A 15 -20.30 27.68 7.37
C ALA A 15 -21.58 27.54 8.20
N ALA A 16 -21.48 26.95 9.40
CA ALA A 16 -22.58 26.96 10.36
C ALA A 16 -22.35 28.07 11.37
N VAL A 17 -23.28 29.04 11.38
CA VAL A 17 -23.40 30.07 12.41
C VAL A 17 -23.92 29.41 13.69
N ILE A 18 -23.14 29.44 14.76
CA ILE A 18 -23.55 28.92 16.07
C ILE A 18 -24.04 30.12 16.94
N ALA A 19 -25.33 30.07 17.29
CA ALA A 19 -25.91 30.96 18.28
C ALA A 19 -25.45 30.56 19.69
N VAL A 20 -24.98 31.51 20.47
CA VAL A 20 -24.50 31.34 21.84
C VAL A 20 -25.69 31.50 22.80
N ALA A 21 -26.06 30.42 23.50
CA ALA A 21 -26.90 30.48 24.68
C ALA A 21 -26.02 30.23 25.93
N GLY A 22 -26.07 31.17 26.88
CA GLY A 22 -25.30 31.12 28.11
C GLY A 22 -25.77 30.01 29.05
N ILE A 23 -24.82 29.35 29.69
CA ILE A 23 -25.08 28.34 30.72
C ILE A 23 -24.27 28.65 31.98
N ALA A 24 -25.00 28.63 33.08
CA ALA A 24 -24.58 28.90 34.44
C ALA A 24 -23.56 27.85 34.97
N LEU A 25 -22.67 28.35 35.82
CA LEU A 25 -21.68 27.57 36.58
C LEU A 25 -22.35 26.57 37.54
N SER A 26 -22.08 25.32 37.40
CA SER A 26 -22.28 24.33 38.45
C SER A 26 -20.94 23.62 38.78
N THR A 27 -20.70 23.55 40.07
CA THR A 27 -19.49 23.15 40.78
C THR A 27 -19.12 21.68 40.62
N ALA A 28 -17.84 21.46 40.41
CA ALA A 28 -16.91 20.38 40.80
C ALA A 28 -17.48 18.98 41.08
N ALA A 29 -17.20 18.09 40.18
CA ALA A 29 -16.83 16.72 40.53
C ALA A 29 -15.48 16.41 39.81
N CYS A 30 -14.47 15.99 40.56
CA CYS A 30 -13.17 15.54 40.03
C CYS A 30 -13.38 14.25 39.21
N SER A 31 -13.73 14.39 37.94
CA SER A 31 -13.68 13.31 36.98
C SER A 31 -12.62 13.65 35.95
N SER A 32 -11.83 12.67 35.55
CA SER A 32 -10.77 12.81 34.55
C SER A 32 -11.25 13.44 33.23
N GLY A 33 -12.55 13.43 32.96
CA GLY A 33 -13.19 14.04 31.77
C GLY A 33 -13.28 15.56 31.79
N ASN A 34 -13.07 16.23 32.94
CA ASN A 34 -13.15 17.70 33.06
C ASN A 34 -11.86 18.44 32.63
N LYS A 35 -10.81 17.74 32.24
CA LYS A 35 -9.57 18.36 31.77
C LYS A 35 -9.84 19.21 30.52
N THR A 36 -9.38 20.47 30.55
CA THR A 36 -9.53 21.39 29.43
C THR A 36 -8.64 20.99 28.27
N VAL A 37 -9.23 20.80 27.09
CA VAL A 37 -8.53 20.56 25.81
C VAL A 37 -8.22 21.88 25.11
N ALA A 38 -9.18 22.81 25.11
CA ALA A 38 -9.04 24.14 24.55
C ALA A 38 -9.83 25.16 25.37
N SER A 39 -9.37 26.43 25.41
CA SER A 39 -10.09 27.53 26.01
C SER A 39 -10.17 28.71 25.04
N TYR A 40 -11.25 29.49 25.13
CA TYR A 40 -11.51 30.68 24.33
C TYR A 40 -12.19 31.74 25.19
N LYS A 41 -12.28 32.96 24.68
CA LYS A 41 -12.96 34.04 25.42
C LYS A 41 -14.42 33.68 25.65
N GLY A 42 -14.77 33.41 26.89
CA GLY A 42 -16.15 33.06 27.32
C GLY A 42 -16.40 31.56 27.48
N GLY A 43 -15.44 30.66 27.25
CA GLY A 43 -15.66 29.21 27.46
C GLY A 43 -14.42 28.34 27.30
N LYS A 44 -14.65 27.03 27.40
CA LYS A 44 -13.64 26.00 27.21
C LYS A 44 -14.28 24.76 26.58
N ILE A 45 -13.47 23.93 25.98
CA ILE A 45 -13.81 22.55 25.54
C ILE A 45 -13.13 21.60 26.48
N THR A 46 -13.86 20.64 27.05
CA THR A 46 -13.34 19.62 27.95
C THR A 46 -12.99 18.34 27.19
N GLN A 47 -12.19 17.47 27.82
CA GLN A 47 -11.91 16.12 27.29
C GLN A 47 -13.20 15.33 27.07
N GLN A 48 -14.19 15.46 27.98
CA GLN A 48 -15.47 14.75 27.86
C GLN A 48 -16.27 15.23 26.66
N GLU A 49 -16.39 16.55 26.47
CA GLU A 49 -17.08 17.10 25.28
C GLU A 49 -16.41 16.66 23.98
N TYR A 50 -15.08 16.69 23.94
CA TYR A 50 -14.33 16.24 22.78
C TYR A 50 -14.53 14.73 22.52
N TYR A 51 -14.49 13.90 23.58
CA TYR A 51 -14.73 12.46 23.48
C TYR A 51 -16.15 12.17 23.00
N ASP A 52 -17.17 12.82 23.58
CA ASP A 52 -18.57 12.64 23.21
C ASP A 52 -18.86 13.02 21.76
N GLU A 53 -18.18 14.03 21.24
CA GLU A 53 -18.28 14.42 19.84
C GLU A 53 -17.54 13.40 18.94
N MET A 54 -16.34 12.98 19.33
CA MET A 54 -15.57 12.02 18.56
C MET A 54 -16.28 10.67 18.45
N LYS A 55 -16.87 10.14 19.52
CA LYS A 55 -17.56 8.84 19.47
C LYS A 55 -18.81 8.83 18.59
N LYS A 56 -19.43 9.99 18.33
CA LYS A 56 -20.55 10.14 17.40
C LYS A 56 -20.07 10.15 15.94
N SER A 57 -18.86 10.62 15.70
CA SER A 57 -18.30 10.75 14.35
C SER A 57 -17.84 9.42 13.78
N GLN A 58 -17.97 9.24 12.44
CA GLN A 58 -17.42 8.07 11.74
C GLN A 58 -15.90 8.02 11.89
N SER A 59 -15.22 9.15 11.88
CA SER A 59 -13.77 9.23 12.06
C SER A 59 -13.32 8.74 13.42
N GLY A 60 -14.00 9.11 14.48
CA GLY A 60 -13.71 8.66 15.86
C GLY A 60 -13.96 7.16 16.02
N LYS A 61 -15.06 6.66 15.47
CA LYS A 61 -15.35 5.20 15.46
C LYS A 61 -14.27 4.42 14.71
N THR A 62 -13.84 4.92 13.55
CA THR A 62 -12.76 4.31 12.78
C THR A 62 -11.42 4.35 13.51
N ALA A 63 -11.14 5.46 14.22
CA ALA A 63 -9.93 5.59 15.04
C ALA A 63 -9.91 4.52 16.15
N LEU A 64 -11.01 4.33 16.88
CA LEU A 64 -11.10 3.29 17.91
C LEU A 64 -10.93 1.89 17.32
N ALA A 65 -11.61 1.59 16.21
CA ALA A 65 -11.45 0.30 15.53
C ALA A 65 -9.98 0.03 15.14
N ASN A 66 -9.31 1.01 14.55
CA ASN A 66 -7.89 0.91 14.18
C ASN A 66 -6.99 0.74 15.41
N MET A 67 -7.25 1.46 16.50
CA MET A 67 -6.50 1.30 17.75
C MET A 67 -6.64 -0.12 18.30
N LEU A 68 -7.88 -0.65 18.37
CA LEU A 68 -8.15 -2.02 18.83
C LEU A 68 -7.42 -3.04 17.96
N ILE A 69 -7.57 -2.97 16.64
CA ILE A 69 -6.92 -3.89 15.69
C ILE A 69 -5.39 -3.84 15.86
N ASN A 70 -4.80 -2.64 15.97
CA ASN A 70 -3.36 -2.47 16.16
C ASN A 70 -2.88 -3.08 17.47
N HIS A 71 -3.57 -2.85 18.58
CA HIS A 71 -3.23 -3.43 19.88
C HIS A 71 -3.35 -4.96 19.87
N ILE A 72 -4.41 -5.49 19.26
CA ILE A 72 -4.64 -6.93 19.16
C ILE A 72 -3.54 -7.60 18.30
N LEU A 73 -3.22 -7.01 17.14
CA LEU A 73 -2.14 -7.49 16.29
C LEU A 73 -0.79 -7.44 17.00
N GLU A 74 -0.51 -6.36 17.72
CA GLU A 74 0.72 -6.23 18.53
C GLU A 74 0.80 -7.29 19.62
N GLN A 75 -0.29 -7.52 20.34
CA GLN A 75 -0.36 -8.52 21.40
C GLN A 75 -0.15 -9.95 20.86
N GLN A 76 -0.72 -10.28 19.70
CA GLN A 76 -0.67 -11.64 19.15
C GLN A 76 0.56 -11.92 18.30
N TYR A 77 1.16 -10.90 17.67
CA TYR A 77 2.21 -11.05 16.66
C TYR A 77 3.39 -10.09 16.84
N GLY A 78 3.45 -9.32 17.94
CA GLY A 78 4.51 -8.34 18.18
C GLY A 78 5.91 -8.95 18.20
N ASP A 79 6.04 -10.17 18.71
CA ASP A 79 7.29 -10.95 18.73
C ASP A 79 7.79 -11.35 17.31
N LYS A 80 6.91 -11.35 16.30
CA LYS A 80 7.25 -11.68 14.91
C LYS A 80 7.76 -10.48 14.11
N VAL A 81 7.62 -9.25 14.64
CA VAL A 81 7.95 -8.02 13.93
C VAL A 81 8.94 -7.17 14.72
N SER A 82 10.20 -7.18 14.30
CA SER A 82 11.25 -6.39 14.93
C SER A 82 11.27 -4.94 14.44
N LYS A 83 11.78 -4.03 15.30
CA LYS A 83 12.07 -2.64 14.92
C LYS A 83 12.96 -2.56 13.67
N LYS A 84 13.94 -3.46 13.54
CA LYS A 84 14.85 -3.54 12.38
C LYS A 84 14.09 -3.80 11.05
N GLN A 85 13.05 -4.62 11.08
CA GLN A 85 12.22 -4.87 9.89
C GLN A 85 11.42 -3.61 9.51
N VAL A 86 10.84 -2.90 10.48
CA VAL A 86 10.13 -1.63 10.25
C VAL A 86 11.09 -0.58 9.67
N ASP A 87 12.27 -0.39 10.27
CA ASP A 87 13.27 0.56 9.81
C ASP A 87 13.80 0.21 8.41
N LYS A 88 13.97 -1.07 8.10
CA LYS A 88 14.34 -1.53 6.74
C LYS A 88 13.27 -1.14 5.72
N GLN A 89 12.00 -1.37 6.02
CA GLN A 89 10.88 -0.99 5.14
C GLN A 89 10.84 0.54 4.97
N TYR A 90 10.95 1.29 6.06
CA TYR A 90 11.01 2.76 6.03
C TYR A 90 12.13 3.27 5.12
N ASN A 91 13.34 2.72 5.27
CA ASN A 91 14.50 3.12 4.46
C ASN A 91 14.33 2.76 2.98
N ASN A 92 13.64 1.67 2.66
CA ASN A 92 13.33 1.31 1.28
C ASN A 92 12.39 2.35 0.65
N TYR A 93 11.34 2.78 1.36
CA TYR A 93 10.45 3.86 0.89
C TYR A 93 11.20 5.19 0.73
N LYS A 94 12.02 5.56 1.72
CA LYS A 94 12.84 6.77 1.65
C LYS A 94 13.78 6.76 0.44
N LYS A 95 14.42 5.63 0.13
CA LYS A 95 15.23 5.45 -1.08
C LYS A 95 14.42 5.56 -2.38
N GLN A 96 13.22 4.99 -2.40
CA GLN A 96 12.36 4.99 -3.58
C GLN A 96 11.87 6.39 -3.94
N TYR A 97 11.49 7.20 -2.95
CA TYR A 97 10.98 8.56 -3.15
C TYR A 97 12.07 9.65 -3.09
N GLY A 98 13.27 9.31 -2.63
CA GLY A 98 14.39 10.25 -2.54
C GLY A 98 14.02 11.51 -1.77
N ASN A 99 14.36 12.68 -2.32
CA ASN A 99 14.09 13.98 -1.71
C ASN A 99 12.59 14.34 -1.64
N GLN A 100 11.72 13.62 -2.36
CA GLN A 100 10.28 13.86 -2.32
C GLN A 100 9.57 13.14 -1.16
N PHE A 101 10.29 12.29 -0.41
CA PHE A 101 9.67 11.42 0.60
C PHE A 101 8.91 12.21 1.68
N GLU A 102 9.50 13.28 2.20
CA GLU A 102 8.87 14.10 3.23
C GLU A 102 7.62 14.84 2.70
N ALA A 103 7.71 15.36 1.49
CA ALA A 103 6.55 15.99 0.83
C ALA A 103 5.41 14.99 0.62
N VAL A 104 5.72 13.74 0.24
CA VAL A 104 4.71 12.66 0.10
C VAL A 104 4.06 12.35 1.44
N LEU A 105 4.82 12.31 2.54
CA LEU A 105 4.24 12.11 3.89
C LEU A 105 3.30 13.26 4.24
N GLN A 106 3.72 14.52 4.06
CA GLN A 106 2.92 15.70 4.37
C GLN A 106 1.63 15.75 3.54
N GLN A 107 1.69 15.49 2.24
CA GLN A 107 0.52 15.44 1.36
C GLN A 107 -0.52 14.40 1.81
N ASN A 108 -0.08 13.33 2.48
CA ASN A 108 -0.94 12.30 3.04
C ASN A 108 -1.29 12.53 4.52
N GLY A 109 -0.95 13.68 5.09
CA GLY A 109 -1.20 14.01 6.50
C GLY A 109 -0.46 13.10 7.47
N MET A 110 0.69 12.52 7.06
CA MET A 110 1.46 11.58 7.85
C MET A 110 2.74 12.21 8.42
N THR A 111 3.06 11.84 9.65
CA THR A 111 4.38 12.04 10.24
C THR A 111 5.26 10.80 9.99
N VAL A 112 6.57 10.92 10.18
CA VAL A 112 7.48 9.76 10.14
C VAL A 112 7.05 8.70 11.15
N SER A 113 6.60 9.11 12.34
CA SER A 113 6.13 8.19 13.39
C SER A 113 4.87 7.43 12.96
N SER A 114 3.84 8.14 12.47
CA SER A 114 2.61 7.49 12.01
C SER A 114 2.85 6.59 10.79
N PHE A 115 3.75 6.98 9.90
CA PHE A 115 4.16 6.14 8.78
C PHE A 115 4.84 4.84 9.23
N LYS A 116 5.79 4.92 10.19
CA LYS A 116 6.43 3.73 10.77
C LYS A 116 5.43 2.85 11.52
N GLN A 117 4.45 3.44 12.21
CA GLN A 117 3.36 2.69 12.84
C GLN A 117 2.53 1.93 11.79
N ASN A 118 2.19 2.57 10.67
CA ASN A 118 1.49 1.91 9.57
C ASN A 118 2.30 0.76 8.96
N LEU A 119 3.62 0.95 8.79
CA LEU A 119 4.51 -0.13 8.34
C LEU A 119 4.52 -1.30 9.32
N LYS A 120 4.57 -1.01 10.63
CA LYS A 120 4.51 -2.05 11.68
C LYS A 120 3.20 -2.81 11.61
N THR A 121 2.07 -2.11 11.53
CA THR A 121 0.73 -2.75 11.40
C THR A 121 0.65 -3.64 10.17
N ASN A 122 1.21 -3.22 9.02
CA ASN A 122 1.24 -4.04 7.81
C ASN A 122 2.08 -5.32 8.00
N LEU A 123 3.23 -5.22 8.66
CA LEU A 123 4.08 -6.39 8.97
C LEU A 123 3.40 -7.34 9.95
N LEU A 124 2.69 -6.82 10.97
CA LEU A 124 1.90 -7.63 11.91
C LEU A 124 0.74 -8.33 11.21
N SER A 125 0.05 -7.64 10.31
CA SER A 125 -1.02 -8.23 9.49
C SER A 125 -0.48 -9.33 8.56
N GLU A 126 0.72 -9.15 8.00
CA GLU A 126 1.40 -10.18 7.22
C GLU A 126 1.79 -11.39 8.08
N ALA A 127 2.25 -11.16 9.30
CA ALA A 127 2.54 -12.25 10.25
C ALA A 127 1.27 -13.04 10.60
N ALA A 128 0.16 -12.35 10.86
CA ALA A 128 -1.15 -12.97 11.08
C ALA A 128 -1.63 -13.77 9.86
N LEU A 129 -1.48 -13.23 8.66
CA LEU A 129 -1.80 -13.93 7.41
C LEU A 129 -1.03 -15.25 7.29
N LYS A 130 0.29 -15.23 7.51
CA LYS A 130 1.15 -16.43 7.43
C LYS A 130 0.84 -17.47 8.50
N ASP A 131 0.37 -17.03 9.67
CA ASP A 131 -0.06 -17.92 10.74
C ASP A 131 -1.41 -18.58 10.44
N ILE A 132 -2.39 -17.81 9.99
CA ILE A 132 -3.78 -18.23 9.82
C ILE A 132 -4.02 -18.96 8.49
N LYS A 133 -3.34 -18.55 7.42
CA LYS A 133 -3.47 -19.09 6.06
C LYS A 133 -2.22 -19.87 5.68
N LYS A 134 -2.33 -21.19 5.67
CA LYS A 134 -1.25 -22.06 5.18
C LYS A 134 -1.34 -22.23 3.66
N ILE A 135 -0.20 -22.20 3.01
CA ILE A 135 -0.12 -22.44 1.56
C ILE A 135 -0.32 -23.93 1.29
N SER A 136 -1.24 -24.25 0.39
CA SER A 136 -1.46 -25.62 -0.07
C SER A 136 -0.51 -26.00 -1.21
N LYS A 137 -0.26 -27.32 -1.40
CA LYS A 137 0.52 -27.83 -2.56
C LYS A 137 -0.02 -27.32 -3.90
N SER A 138 -1.34 -27.32 -4.06
CA SER A 138 -1.98 -26.83 -5.30
C SER A 138 -1.69 -25.34 -5.57
N GLN A 139 -1.61 -24.51 -4.51
CA GLN A 139 -1.22 -23.12 -4.66
C GLN A 139 0.24 -22.97 -5.03
N GLU A 140 1.15 -23.77 -4.44
CA GLU A 140 2.56 -23.80 -4.80
C GLU A 140 2.76 -24.24 -6.27
N GLU A 141 2.10 -25.31 -6.70
CA GLU A 141 2.17 -25.81 -8.07
C GLU A 141 1.67 -24.77 -9.08
N LYS A 142 0.51 -24.16 -8.80
CA LYS A 142 -0.04 -23.10 -9.64
C LYS A 142 0.90 -21.89 -9.72
N ALA A 143 1.43 -21.47 -8.57
CA ALA A 143 2.36 -20.34 -8.51
C ALA A 143 3.67 -20.68 -9.23
N TRP A 144 4.21 -21.90 -9.05
CA TRP A 144 5.41 -22.36 -9.77
C TRP A 144 5.19 -22.39 -11.27
N LYS A 145 4.05 -22.86 -11.75
CA LYS A 145 3.72 -22.87 -13.18
C LYS A 145 3.77 -21.45 -13.76
N ALA A 146 3.22 -20.48 -13.03
CA ALA A 146 3.17 -19.09 -13.43
C ALA A 146 4.44 -18.28 -13.09
N TYR A 147 5.32 -18.84 -12.26
CA TYR A 147 6.51 -18.15 -11.76
C TYR A 147 7.41 -17.68 -12.90
N GLN A 148 7.82 -16.44 -12.81
CA GLN A 148 8.85 -15.82 -13.63
C GLN A 148 9.93 -15.23 -12.72
N PRO A 149 11.22 -15.59 -12.92
CA PRO A 149 12.28 -14.96 -12.14
C PRO A 149 12.32 -13.45 -12.38
N LYS A 150 12.87 -12.72 -11.43
CA LYS A 150 13.00 -11.26 -11.58
C LYS A 150 13.88 -10.94 -12.78
N VAL A 151 13.31 -10.14 -13.68
CA VAL A 151 14.01 -9.65 -14.87
C VAL A 151 14.46 -8.21 -14.69
N THR A 152 15.49 -7.83 -15.41
CA THR A 152 15.95 -6.43 -15.51
C THR A 152 15.85 -5.99 -16.94
N VAL A 153 15.19 -4.86 -17.18
CA VAL A 153 15.02 -4.29 -18.53
C VAL A 153 15.45 -2.84 -18.58
N GLN A 154 15.67 -2.37 -19.80
CA GLN A 154 15.65 -0.96 -20.17
C GLN A 154 14.43 -0.69 -21.03
N HIS A 155 13.88 0.51 -20.98
CA HIS A 155 12.78 0.90 -21.85
C HIS A 155 12.91 2.33 -22.38
N ILE A 156 12.21 2.60 -23.48
CA ILE A 156 11.98 3.92 -24.04
C ILE A 156 10.47 4.13 -24.05
N LEU A 157 9.98 5.19 -23.43
CA LEU A 157 8.57 5.56 -23.42
C LEU A 157 8.36 6.76 -24.34
N VAL A 158 7.38 6.68 -25.24
CA VAL A 158 6.95 7.79 -26.09
C VAL A 158 5.43 7.83 -26.20
N SER A 159 4.85 8.99 -26.53
CA SER A 159 3.39 9.17 -26.60
C SER A 159 2.76 8.59 -27.88
N LYS A 160 3.47 8.62 -29.02
CA LYS A 160 2.93 8.26 -30.33
C LYS A 160 3.51 6.94 -30.84
N LYS A 161 2.66 6.09 -31.42
CA LYS A 161 3.05 4.82 -32.04
C LYS A 161 4.08 4.99 -33.13
N SER A 162 3.86 5.97 -34.03
CA SER A 162 4.79 6.26 -35.14
C SER A 162 6.19 6.62 -34.67
N LYS A 163 6.30 7.36 -33.54
CA LYS A 163 7.60 7.67 -32.94
C LYS A 163 8.28 6.41 -32.38
N ALA A 164 7.54 5.52 -31.75
CA ALA A 164 8.08 4.26 -31.25
C ALA A 164 8.54 3.34 -32.40
N GLU A 165 7.80 3.31 -33.52
CA GLU A 165 8.19 2.58 -34.73
C GLU A 165 9.46 3.15 -35.36
N GLN A 166 9.57 4.48 -35.44
CA GLN A 166 10.80 5.16 -35.88
C GLN A 166 12.00 4.75 -35.01
N ILE A 167 11.86 4.78 -33.69
CA ILE A 167 12.92 4.39 -32.74
C ILE A 167 13.30 2.92 -32.93
N THR A 168 12.31 2.05 -33.15
CA THR A 168 12.55 0.62 -33.42
C THR A 168 13.37 0.44 -34.68
N ALA A 169 13.10 1.21 -35.74
CA ALA A 169 13.90 1.20 -36.96
C ALA A 169 15.33 1.73 -36.70
N GLU A 170 15.47 2.81 -35.94
CA GLU A 170 16.80 3.35 -35.57
C GLU A 170 17.64 2.32 -34.78
N LEU A 171 17.01 1.52 -33.90
CA LEU A 171 17.66 0.42 -33.16
C LEU A 171 18.11 -0.71 -34.11
N LYS A 172 17.28 -1.08 -35.09
CA LYS A 172 17.64 -2.08 -36.11
C LYS A 172 18.83 -1.62 -36.96
N ASN A 173 18.96 -0.32 -37.18
CA ASN A 173 20.09 0.30 -37.88
C ASN A 173 21.32 0.54 -36.98
N GLY A 174 21.40 -0.11 -35.82
CA GLY A 174 22.57 -0.11 -34.93
C GLY A 174 22.71 1.09 -34.01
N LYS A 175 21.72 2.00 -33.94
CA LYS A 175 21.77 3.10 -32.96
C LYS A 175 21.74 2.59 -31.53
N SER A 176 22.50 3.26 -30.65
CA SER A 176 22.58 2.88 -29.23
C SER A 176 21.27 3.10 -28.50
N PHE A 177 20.80 2.06 -27.80
CA PHE A 177 19.59 2.15 -26.95
C PHE A 177 19.69 3.29 -25.94
N LYS A 178 20.85 3.44 -25.27
CA LYS A 178 21.12 4.52 -24.30
C LYS A 178 20.99 5.92 -24.93
N SER A 179 21.50 6.11 -26.13
CA SER A 179 21.39 7.41 -26.82
C SER A 179 19.95 7.75 -27.18
N LEU A 180 19.17 6.73 -27.61
CA LEU A 180 17.76 6.91 -27.95
C LEU A 180 16.88 7.13 -26.71
N VAL A 181 17.19 6.49 -25.57
CA VAL A 181 16.57 6.81 -24.26
C VAL A 181 16.77 8.28 -23.94
N LYS A 182 18.03 8.76 -23.95
CA LYS A 182 18.37 10.16 -23.66
C LYS A 182 17.63 11.13 -24.57
N LYS A 183 17.53 10.79 -25.85
CA LYS A 183 16.92 11.67 -26.88
C LYS A 183 15.40 11.69 -26.79
N TYR A 184 14.75 10.53 -26.66
CA TYR A 184 13.32 10.39 -26.92
C TYR A 184 12.47 9.98 -25.73
N SER A 185 13.03 9.34 -24.68
CA SER A 185 12.20 8.82 -23.60
C SER A 185 11.51 9.94 -22.81
N LEU A 186 10.23 9.77 -22.59
CA LEU A 186 9.39 10.62 -21.74
C LEU A 186 9.38 10.15 -20.27
N ASP A 187 9.93 8.98 -19.97
CA ASP A 187 10.03 8.49 -18.59
C ASP A 187 11.19 9.19 -17.87
N THR A 188 10.86 10.23 -17.12
CA THR A 188 11.82 11.02 -16.34
C THR A 188 12.46 10.21 -15.20
N GLY A 189 11.77 9.18 -14.70
CA GLY A 189 12.27 8.33 -13.60
C GLY A 189 13.44 7.45 -14.02
N THR A 190 13.50 7.04 -15.28
CA THR A 190 14.55 6.13 -15.76
C THR A 190 15.44 6.73 -16.85
N LYS A 191 15.05 7.86 -17.45
CA LYS A 191 15.78 8.50 -18.56
C LYS A 191 17.27 8.74 -18.25
N ASN A 192 17.58 9.21 -17.04
CA ASN A 192 18.94 9.48 -16.59
C ASN A 192 19.73 8.20 -16.23
N ASN A 193 19.05 7.06 -16.09
CA ASN A 193 19.64 5.73 -15.87
C ASN A 193 19.54 4.84 -17.13
N ALA A 194 19.66 5.44 -18.30
CA ALA A 194 19.59 4.76 -19.60
C ALA A 194 18.31 3.91 -19.79
N GLY A 195 17.19 4.32 -19.19
CA GLY A 195 15.91 3.63 -19.24
C GLY A 195 15.82 2.37 -18.37
N LYS A 196 16.78 2.14 -17.46
CA LYS A 196 16.84 0.93 -16.65
C LYS A 196 15.84 0.98 -15.51
N LEU A 197 14.95 -0.03 -15.46
CA LEU A 197 14.03 -0.26 -14.37
C LEU A 197 14.67 -1.09 -13.24
N PRO A 198 14.20 -0.95 -11.98
CA PRO A 198 14.46 -1.93 -10.94
C PRO A 198 14.05 -3.34 -11.41
N ALA A 199 14.73 -4.38 -10.89
CA ALA A 199 14.34 -5.75 -11.21
C ALA A 199 12.92 -6.05 -10.69
N PHE A 200 12.07 -6.63 -11.55
CA PHE A 200 10.66 -6.92 -11.25
C PHE A 200 10.29 -8.35 -11.65
N ASP A 201 9.24 -8.87 -11.03
CA ASP A 201 8.61 -10.14 -11.33
C ASP A 201 7.13 -9.98 -11.71
N SER A 202 6.42 -11.10 -11.88
CA SER A 202 5.01 -11.09 -12.27
C SER A 202 4.08 -10.44 -11.23
N THR A 203 4.48 -10.37 -9.96
CA THR A 203 3.68 -9.80 -8.86
C THR A 203 3.79 -8.29 -8.73
N ASP A 204 4.69 -7.65 -9.48
CA ASP A 204 4.83 -6.20 -9.46
C ASP A 204 3.57 -5.53 -10.05
N THR A 205 2.86 -4.78 -9.20
CA THR A 205 1.63 -4.08 -9.57
C THR A 205 1.87 -2.65 -10.06
N SER A 206 3.11 -2.16 -10.01
CA SER A 206 3.46 -0.81 -10.47
C SER A 206 3.63 -0.72 -11.98
N LEU A 207 3.85 -1.87 -12.64
CA LEU A 207 4.07 -1.94 -14.07
C LEU A 207 2.80 -2.43 -14.80
N ASP A 208 2.56 -1.86 -15.97
CA ASP A 208 1.45 -2.24 -16.85
C ASP A 208 1.53 -3.74 -17.21
N PRO A 209 0.39 -4.47 -17.17
CA PRO A 209 0.36 -5.90 -17.49
C PRO A 209 0.90 -6.24 -18.88
N SER A 210 0.60 -5.41 -19.90
CA SER A 210 1.07 -5.60 -21.28
C SER A 210 2.58 -5.42 -21.38
N PHE A 211 3.13 -4.44 -20.63
CA PHE A 211 4.57 -4.22 -20.51
C PHE A 211 5.27 -5.45 -19.91
N LYS A 212 4.77 -5.97 -18.77
CA LYS A 212 5.33 -7.16 -18.13
C LYS A 212 5.27 -8.39 -19.03
N ALA A 213 4.11 -8.63 -19.65
CA ALA A 213 3.92 -9.76 -20.55
C ALA A 213 4.89 -9.73 -21.75
N ALA A 214 5.15 -8.54 -22.29
CA ALA A 214 6.14 -8.37 -23.37
C ALA A 214 7.57 -8.58 -22.88
N ALA A 215 7.91 -8.03 -21.70
CA ALA A 215 9.24 -8.17 -21.12
C ALA A 215 9.60 -9.64 -20.86
N PHE A 216 8.68 -10.42 -20.26
CA PHE A 216 8.93 -11.85 -19.95
C PHE A 216 9.08 -12.75 -21.17
N LYS A 217 8.69 -12.30 -22.39
CA LYS A 217 8.93 -13.04 -23.63
C LYS A 217 10.33 -12.83 -24.21
N LEU A 218 11.06 -11.81 -23.74
CA LEU A 218 12.38 -11.49 -24.28
C LEU A 218 13.48 -12.30 -23.60
N LYS A 219 14.41 -12.81 -24.39
CA LYS A 219 15.68 -13.35 -23.91
C LYS A 219 16.66 -12.21 -23.58
N THR A 220 17.66 -12.49 -22.75
CA THR A 220 18.72 -11.51 -22.46
C THR A 220 19.33 -10.96 -23.74
N GLY A 221 19.40 -9.63 -23.84
CA GLY A 221 19.88 -8.89 -25.02
C GLY A 221 18.81 -8.53 -26.05
N GLU A 222 17.65 -9.23 -26.06
CA GLU A 222 16.58 -8.96 -27.03
C GLU A 222 15.84 -7.65 -26.78
N ILE A 223 15.30 -7.09 -27.87
CA ILE A 223 14.46 -5.89 -27.88
C ILE A 223 13.09 -6.29 -28.46
N THR A 224 12.01 -5.68 -27.98
CA THR A 224 10.66 -5.89 -28.52
C THR A 224 10.62 -5.59 -30.03
N LYS A 225 10.06 -6.51 -30.79
CA LYS A 225 9.95 -6.40 -32.26
C LYS A 225 9.01 -5.26 -32.70
N SER A 226 8.01 -4.97 -31.86
CA SER A 226 7.01 -3.93 -32.05
C SER A 226 6.81 -3.13 -30.75
N PRO A 227 6.39 -1.86 -30.84
CA PRO A 227 6.06 -1.05 -29.67
C PRO A 227 4.93 -1.66 -28.84
N ILE A 228 5.05 -1.63 -27.52
CA ILE A 228 4.07 -2.14 -26.57
C ILE A 228 3.21 -0.98 -26.07
N LYS A 229 1.91 -1.04 -26.29
CA LYS A 229 0.94 -0.06 -25.81
C LYS A 229 0.68 -0.25 -24.32
N SER A 230 0.69 0.85 -23.56
CA SER A 230 0.24 0.94 -22.17
C SER A 230 -0.64 2.17 -21.97
N GLN A 231 -1.12 2.38 -20.74
CA GLN A 231 -1.82 3.62 -20.38
C GLN A 231 -0.91 4.87 -20.50
N SER A 232 0.41 4.73 -20.27
CA SER A 232 1.37 5.83 -20.33
C SER A 232 1.85 6.17 -21.75
N GLY A 233 1.58 5.32 -22.74
CA GLY A 233 2.04 5.50 -24.11
C GLY A 233 2.54 4.22 -24.76
N TYR A 234 3.63 4.33 -25.53
CA TYR A 234 4.25 3.21 -26.25
C TYR A 234 5.66 2.98 -25.74
N HIS A 235 5.98 1.73 -25.43
CA HIS A 235 7.27 1.30 -24.90
C HIS A 235 8.02 0.46 -25.94
N ILE A 236 9.32 0.70 -26.02
CA ILE A 236 10.32 -0.20 -26.62
C ILE A 236 11.11 -0.77 -25.44
N ILE A 237 11.16 -2.10 -25.30
CA ILE A 237 11.76 -2.78 -24.16
C ILE A 237 12.98 -3.56 -24.61
N ARG A 238 14.11 -3.41 -23.91
CA ARG A 238 15.30 -4.24 -24.05
C ARG A 238 15.53 -5.05 -22.80
N MET A 239 15.67 -6.36 -22.95
CA MET A 239 16.02 -7.25 -21.84
C MET A 239 17.50 -7.15 -21.50
N ILE A 240 17.82 -6.80 -20.26
CA ILE A 240 19.19 -6.75 -19.73
C ILE A 240 19.58 -8.10 -19.13
N LYS A 241 18.67 -8.65 -18.30
CA LYS A 241 18.90 -9.91 -17.62
C LYS A 241 17.57 -10.66 -17.48
N HIS A 242 17.52 -11.85 -18.05
CA HIS A 242 16.44 -12.82 -17.90
C HIS A 242 17.05 -14.12 -17.36
N PRO A 243 17.02 -14.34 -16.03
CA PRO A 243 17.56 -15.57 -15.44
C PRO A 243 16.77 -16.81 -15.88
N ALA A 244 17.42 -17.94 -15.88
CA ALA A 244 16.73 -19.23 -16.03
C ALA A 244 15.75 -19.44 -14.86
N LYS A 245 14.63 -20.11 -15.14
CA LYS A 245 13.60 -20.41 -14.13
C LYS A 245 14.11 -21.23 -12.95
N GLY A 246 15.09 -22.10 -13.19
CA GLY A 246 15.62 -22.98 -12.14
C GLY A 246 14.66 -24.09 -11.73
N THR A 247 14.75 -24.52 -10.46
CA THR A 247 13.88 -25.53 -9.86
C THR A 247 12.94 -24.93 -8.84
N PHE A 248 11.79 -25.57 -8.58
CA PHE A 248 10.87 -25.14 -7.51
C PHE A 248 11.58 -25.04 -6.16
N ALA A 249 12.38 -26.04 -5.80
CA ALA A 249 13.09 -26.08 -4.52
C ALA A 249 14.00 -24.87 -4.30
N SER A 250 14.71 -24.41 -5.36
CA SER A 250 15.58 -23.24 -5.28
C SER A 250 14.83 -21.91 -5.13
N HIS A 251 13.54 -21.88 -5.48
CA HIS A 251 12.69 -20.66 -5.45
C HIS A 251 11.53 -20.77 -4.48
N LYS A 252 11.40 -21.86 -3.73
CA LYS A 252 10.25 -22.10 -2.84
C LYS A 252 9.95 -20.90 -1.96
N LYS A 253 10.94 -20.35 -1.27
CA LYS A 253 10.77 -19.18 -0.38
C LYS A 253 10.25 -17.95 -1.15
N GLU A 254 10.71 -17.72 -2.35
CA GLU A 254 10.28 -16.61 -3.20
C GLU A 254 8.84 -16.81 -3.65
N ILE A 255 8.49 -18.03 -4.06
CA ILE A 255 7.14 -18.40 -4.48
C ILE A 255 6.15 -18.27 -3.32
N ASP A 256 6.49 -18.79 -2.14
CA ASP A 256 5.68 -18.64 -0.94
C ASP A 256 5.44 -17.16 -0.61
N ASN A 257 6.47 -16.32 -0.71
CA ASN A 257 6.34 -14.87 -0.52
C ASN A 257 5.41 -14.24 -1.57
N GLN A 258 5.48 -14.65 -2.84
CA GLN A 258 4.58 -14.15 -3.89
C GLN A 258 3.13 -14.57 -3.64
N ILE A 259 2.91 -15.81 -3.18
CA ILE A 259 1.56 -16.28 -2.80
C ILE A 259 1.01 -15.43 -1.64
N TYR A 260 1.78 -15.23 -0.57
CA TYR A 260 1.36 -14.39 0.55
C TYR A 260 1.17 -12.92 0.15
N GLN A 261 1.97 -12.40 -0.75
CA GLN A 261 1.79 -11.05 -1.30
C GLN A 261 0.46 -10.94 -2.06
N THR A 262 0.12 -11.94 -2.86
CA THR A 262 -1.17 -11.99 -3.55
C THR A 262 -2.33 -12.10 -2.56
N MET A 263 -2.23 -12.98 -1.55
CA MET A 263 -3.22 -13.12 -0.49
C MET A 263 -3.42 -11.82 0.30
N SER A 264 -2.33 -11.07 0.56
CA SER A 264 -2.40 -9.80 1.30
C SER A 264 -3.08 -8.66 0.52
N GLN A 265 -3.20 -8.80 -0.79
CA GLN A 265 -3.92 -7.87 -1.66
C GLN A 265 -5.41 -8.24 -1.84
N ASP A 266 -5.77 -9.47 -1.50
CA ASP A 266 -7.15 -9.95 -1.56
C ASP A 266 -7.94 -9.49 -0.31
N GLN A 267 -8.93 -8.63 -0.54
CA GLN A 267 -9.71 -8.02 0.52
C GLN A 267 -10.47 -9.06 1.37
N GLN A 268 -11.02 -10.10 0.73
CA GLN A 268 -11.76 -11.13 1.44
C GLN A 268 -10.83 -11.95 2.34
N THR A 269 -9.68 -12.36 1.82
CA THR A 269 -8.65 -13.07 2.59
C THR A 269 -8.21 -12.26 3.81
N MET A 270 -7.89 -10.97 3.62
CA MET A 270 -7.46 -10.12 4.73
C MET A 270 -8.57 -9.84 5.73
N HIS A 271 -9.81 -9.67 5.27
CA HIS A 271 -10.98 -9.56 6.15
C HIS A 271 -11.12 -10.82 7.02
N GLU A 272 -11.03 -12.01 6.45
CA GLU A 272 -11.09 -13.28 7.20
C GLU A 272 -9.96 -13.39 8.23
N VAL A 273 -8.75 -12.98 7.87
CA VAL A 273 -7.58 -12.97 8.78
C VAL A 273 -7.84 -12.03 9.95
N ILE A 274 -8.19 -10.77 9.69
CA ILE A 274 -8.46 -9.78 10.74
C ILE A 274 -9.66 -10.18 11.60
N SER A 275 -10.72 -10.73 11.00
CA SER A 275 -11.86 -11.26 11.74
C SER A 275 -11.44 -12.34 12.75
N LYS A 276 -10.59 -13.30 12.33
CA LYS A 276 -10.07 -14.35 13.23
C LYS A 276 -9.21 -13.78 14.36
N VAL A 277 -8.36 -12.81 14.05
CA VAL A 277 -7.50 -12.11 15.02
C VAL A 277 -8.36 -11.40 16.09
N ILE A 278 -9.40 -10.67 15.67
CA ILE A 278 -10.32 -9.97 16.58
C ILE A 278 -11.12 -10.97 17.44
N LYS A 279 -11.68 -12.02 16.83
CA LYS A 279 -12.44 -13.05 17.54
C LYS A 279 -11.60 -13.76 18.61
N LYS A 280 -10.33 -14.07 18.29
CA LYS A 280 -9.40 -14.69 19.24
C LYS A 280 -9.08 -13.76 20.42
N ALA A 281 -9.13 -12.46 20.25
CA ALA A 281 -8.84 -11.48 21.30
C ALA A 281 -9.97 -11.31 22.32
N GLY A 282 -11.19 -11.74 22.02
CA GLY A 282 -12.34 -11.65 22.95
C GLY A 282 -12.66 -10.20 23.33
N VAL A 283 -12.71 -9.28 22.35
CA VAL A 283 -12.90 -7.84 22.60
C VAL A 283 -14.24 -7.55 23.25
N ASP A 284 -14.22 -6.82 24.37
CA ASP A 284 -15.40 -6.29 25.04
C ASP A 284 -15.36 -4.75 25.06
N ILE A 285 -16.28 -4.13 24.34
CA ILE A 285 -16.39 -2.67 24.23
C ILE A 285 -17.43 -2.18 25.24
N LYS A 286 -16.99 -1.44 26.26
CA LYS A 286 -17.84 -1.01 27.39
C LYS A 286 -18.77 0.15 27.04
N ASP A 287 -18.36 1.05 26.13
CA ASP A 287 -19.19 2.17 25.69
C ASP A 287 -20.28 1.68 24.73
N LYS A 288 -21.54 1.93 25.09
CA LYS A 288 -22.72 1.47 24.34
C LYS A 288 -22.79 2.03 22.93
N ASP A 289 -22.34 3.28 22.74
CA ASP A 289 -22.38 3.97 21.44
C ASP A 289 -21.29 3.47 20.45
N LEU A 290 -20.32 2.70 20.99
CA LEU A 290 -19.17 2.22 20.24
C LEU A 290 -19.17 0.69 20.05
N LYS A 291 -20.20 -0.03 20.54
CA LYS A 291 -20.25 -1.52 20.51
C LYS A 291 -20.03 -2.10 19.11
N ASP A 292 -20.49 -1.42 18.09
CA ASP A 292 -20.47 -1.90 16.70
C ASP A 292 -19.24 -1.47 15.88
N VAL A 293 -18.24 -0.83 16.51
CA VAL A 293 -17.08 -0.30 15.75
C VAL A 293 -16.27 -1.39 15.06
N LEU A 294 -16.32 -2.63 15.52
CA LEU A 294 -15.66 -3.77 14.89
C LEU A 294 -16.60 -4.60 14.00
N ALA A 295 -17.90 -4.27 13.90
CA ALA A 295 -18.88 -5.05 13.15
C ALA A 295 -18.47 -5.29 11.68
N ALA A 296 -17.96 -4.24 11.02
CA ALA A 296 -17.48 -4.34 9.64
C ALA A 296 -16.28 -5.29 9.44
N TYR A 297 -15.54 -5.59 10.51
CA TYR A 297 -14.38 -6.48 10.47
C TYR A 297 -14.68 -7.92 10.85
N VAL A 298 -15.82 -8.17 11.53
CA VAL A 298 -16.20 -9.51 12.02
C VAL A 298 -17.42 -10.10 11.33
N SER A 299 -18.18 -9.28 10.60
CA SER A 299 -19.30 -9.72 9.75
C SER A 299 -18.78 -10.56 8.58
N THR A 300 -19.55 -11.58 8.18
CA THR A 300 -19.24 -12.28 6.92
C THR A 300 -19.42 -11.31 5.76
N PRO A 301 -18.43 -11.16 4.85
CA PRO A 301 -18.62 -10.34 3.67
C PRO A 301 -19.85 -10.81 2.92
N SER A 302 -20.83 -9.92 2.71
CA SER A 302 -21.97 -10.22 1.84
C SER A 302 -21.42 -10.42 0.42
N THR A 303 -21.45 -11.67 -0.06
CA THR A 303 -21.25 -11.95 -1.48
C THR A 303 -22.43 -11.37 -2.22
N LYS A 304 -22.34 -10.10 -2.64
CA LYS A 304 -23.24 -9.63 -3.70
C LYS A 304 -22.92 -10.47 -4.94
N LYS A 305 -23.86 -11.33 -5.28
CA LYS A 305 -23.92 -12.01 -6.59
C LYS A 305 -24.07 -10.98 -7.71
#